data_e33c62ef4e0b17cbf351b13ef666e141
#
_entry.id   e33c62ef4e0b17cbf351b13ef666e141
#
_cell.length_a   1.000
_cell.length_b   1.000
_cell.length_c   1.000
_cell.angle_alpha   90.00
_cell.angle_beta   90.00
_cell.angle_gamma   90.00
#
_symmetry.space_group_name_H-M   'P 1'
#
loop_
_entity.id
_entity.type
_entity.pdbx_description
1 polymer ?
#
loop_
_entity_poly.entity_id
_entity_poly.type
_entity_poly.pdbx_seq_one_letter_code
_entity_poly.pdbx_strand_id
1 'polypeptide(L)'
;MNSKIKIIEDLSLNAWPSHQMQIYDGWILRFSYFYTHRTNCVEQIGPSSIPLRDKIAYCEEVYAKWGTPTIFKINPLMDSSFDQKLMERGYHTAHITEVMTLDLEKYKIQKPPRPVFLSREISPDWLNGLFSLKGTVNEIHRKIVPSMYRAIPKDTIFASIYDGGRIIGTGLGILDRDYVGIYAIHVAEEYRRQHLGESICRSILNSAIDEGATEGYLQVVCLLYTSPSPRDCS
;
A
#
# COMPACT_ATOMS: atom_id res chain seq x y z
N MET A 1 -14.61 16.19 0.17
CA MET A 1 -14.36 14.77 -0.20
C MET A 1 -13.28 14.65 -1.28
N ASN A 2 -13.41 15.33 -2.41
CA ASN A 2 -12.41 15.23 -3.51
C ASN A 2 -10.99 15.63 -3.11
N SER A 3 -10.79 16.62 -2.26
CA SER A 3 -9.46 17.03 -1.78
C SER A 3 -8.77 15.93 -0.95
N LYS A 4 -9.51 15.25 -0.07
CA LYS A 4 -8.98 14.16 0.77
C LYS A 4 -8.57 12.95 -0.07
N ILE A 5 -9.37 12.61 -1.10
CA ILE A 5 -9.01 11.53 -2.03
C ILE A 5 -7.68 11.87 -2.73
N LYS A 6 -7.55 13.08 -3.28
CA LYS A 6 -6.32 13.53 -3.94
C LYS A 6 -5.11 13.47 -3.01
N ILE A 7 -5.25 13.92 -1.77
CA ILE A 7 -4.18 13.84 -0.77
C ILE A 7 -3.75 12.39 -0.57
N ILE A 8 -4.69 11.46 -0.33
CA ILE A 8 -4.36 10.05 -0.09
C ILE A 8 -3.72 9.39 -1.32
N GLU A 9 -4.13 9.76 -2.53
CA GLU A 9 -3.46 9.30 -3.76
C GLU A 9 -2.00 9.74 -3.80
N ASP A 10 -1.70 11.02 -3.52
CA ASP A 10 -0.33 11.55 -3.45
C ASP A 10 0.50 10.81 -2.37
N LEU A 11 -0.08 10.65 -1.16
CA LEU A 11 0.57 9.95 -0.05
C LEU A 11 0.88 8.48 -0.41
N SER A 12 -0.05 7.81 -1.07
CA SER A 12 0.09 6.43 -1.53
C SER A 12 1.20 6.27 -2.57
N LEU A 13 1.36 7.26 -3.47
CA LEU A 13 2.46 7.30 -4.45
C LEU A 13 3.81 7.44 -3.75
N ASN A 14 3.93 8.32 -2.77
CA ASN A 14 5.14 8.53 -1.98
C ASN A 14 5.50 7.31 -1.14
N ALA A 15 4.50 6.61 -0.60
CA ALA A 15 4.70 5.44 0.25
C ALA A 15 5.27 4.23 -0.50
N TRP A 16 5.08 4.15 -1.81
CA TRP A 16 5.49 3.01 -2.62
C TRP A 16 6.30 3.45 -3.83
N PRO A 17 7.59 3.80 -3.67
CA PRO A 17 8.46 4.14 -4.79
C PRO A 17 8.61 2.96 -5.75
N SER A 18 8.63 3.23 -7.06
CA SER A 18 8.87 2.24 -8.09
C SER A 18 10.30 2.34 -8.62
N HIS A 19 10.85 1.23 -9.11
CA HIS A 19 12.20 1.20 -9.68
C HIS A 19 12.29 1.98 -10.99
N GLN A 20 11.24 1.93 -11.78
CA GLN A 20 11.12 2.67 -13.04
C GLN A 20 9.81 3.42 -13.04
N MET A 21 9.85 4.64 -13.56
CA MET A 21 8.67 5.45 -13.79
C MET A 21 8.80 6.25 -15.07
N GLN A 22 7.67 6.48 -15.71
CA GLN A 22 7.55 7.32 -16.90
C GLN A 22 6.32 8.20 -16.73
N ILE A 23 6.46 9.50 -17.01
CA ILE A 23 5.33 10.43 -17.09
C ILE A 23 4.91 10.53 -18.54
N TYR A 24 3.61 10.42 -18.80
CA TYR A 24 3.02 10.55 -20.12
C TYR A 24 1.68 11.28 -20.04
N ASP A 25 1.65 12.52 -20.47
CA ASP A 25 0.47 13.39 -20.59
C ASP A 25 -0.46 13.31 -19.36
N GLY A 26 0.09 13.65 -18.17
CA GLY A 26 -0.65 13.63 -16.91
C GLY A 26 -0.87 12.25 -16.30
N TRP A 27 -0.28 11.21 -16.85
CA TRP A 27 -0.24 9.87 -16.29
C TRP A 27 1.17 9.49 -15.86
N ILE A 28 1.28 8.65 -14.83
CA ILE A 28 2.52 8.01 -14.40
C ILE A 28 2.42 6.51 -14.63
N LEU A 29 3.35 5.96 -15.39
CA LEU A 29 3.52 4.53 -15.62
C LEU A 29 4.61 4.04 -14.68
N ARG A 30 4.35 2.99 -13.90
CA ARG A 30 5.23 2.53 -12.83
C ARG A 30 5.55 1.05 -13.02
N PHE A 31 6.80 0.67 -12.72
CA PHE A 31 7.26 -0.72 -12.82
C PHE A 31 8.22 -1.10 -11.68
N SER A 32 7.97 -2.21 -11.03
CA SER A 32 8.79 -2.80 -9.95
C SER A 32 8.65 -4.32 -9.93
N TYR A 33 8.92 -4.97 -11.03
CA TYR A 33 8.99 -6.44 -11.15
C TYR A 33 7.78 -7.19 -10.57
N PHE A 34 6.60 -6.58 -10.59
CA PHE A 34 5.34 -7.15 -10.11
C PHE A 34 5.31 -7.60 -8.64
N TYR A 35 6.12 -6.99 -7.78
CA TYR A 35 6.04 -7.24 -6.35
C TYR A 35 4.68 -6.86 -5.75
N THR A 36 4.12 -5.75 -6.18
CA THR A 36 2.77 -5.30 -5.83
C THR A 36 2.17 -4.48 -6.98
N HIS A 37 0.85 -4.54 -7.16
CA HIS A 37 0.16 -3.71 -8.16
C HIS A 37 0.37 -2.22 -7.92
N ARG A 38 0.48 -1.77 -6.67
CA ARG A 38 0.71 -0.35 -6.30
C ARG A 38 1.96 0.27 -6.95
N THR A 39 2.96 -0.53 -7.29
CA THR A 39 4.19 -0.07 -7.95
C THR A 39 4.32 -0.55 -9.39
N ASN A 40 3.26 -1.13 -9.94
CA ASN A 40 3.23 -1.72 -11.28
C ASN A 40 1.90 -1.39 -11.98
N CYS A 41 1.50 -0.13 -11.95
CA CYS A 41 0.26 0.34 -12.57
C CYS A 41 0.44 1.73 -13.17
N VAL A 42 -0.50 2.07 -14.02
CA VAL A 42 -0.71 3.41 -14.56
C VAL A 42 -1.64 4.16 -13.62
N GLU A 43 -1.26 5.35 -13.20
CA GLU A 43 -2.09 6.25 -12.38
C GLU A 43 -2.22 7.62 -13.04
N GLN A 44 -3.40 8.23 -12.96
CA GLN A 44 -3.60 9.61 -13.38
C GLN A 44 -3.13 10.55 -12.26
N ILE A 45 -2.18 11.44 -12.59
CA ILE A 45 -1.61 12.41 -11.65
C ILE A 45 -1.92 13.87 -12.05
N GLY A 46 -2.45 14.10 -13.24
CA GLY A 46 -2.75 15.43 -13.74
C GLY A 46 -3.69 15.44 -14.95
N PRO A 47 -3.95 16.64 -15.50
CA PRO A 47 -4.77 16.78 -16.69
C PRO A 47 -4.08 16.14 -17.90
N SER A 48 -4.91 15.77 -18.88
CA SER A 48 -4.47 15.12 -20.13
C SER A 48 -4.95 15.89 -21.35
N SER A 49 -4.16 15.88 -22.42
CA SER A 49 -4.48 16.49 -23.72
C SER A 49 -4.60 15.46 -24.85
N ILE A 50 -3.91 14.34 -24.72
CA ILE A 50 -3.95 13.24 -25.69
C ILE A 50 -5.27 12.47 -25.55
N PRO A 51 -5.92 12.07 -26.68
CA PRO A 51 -7.13 11.26 -26.62
C PRO A 51 -6.94 9.98 -25.78
N LEU A 52 -7.92 9.64 -24.95
CA LEU A 52 -7.85 8.54 -24.00
C LEU A 52 -7.51 7.19 -24.68
N ARG A 53 -8.09 6.94 -25.87
CA ARG A 53 -7.83 5.74 -26.66
C ARG A 53 -6.34 5.57 -26.97
N ASP A 54 -5.68 6.65 -27.38
CA ASP A 54 -4.28 6.64 -27.81
C ASP A 54 -3.35 6.50 -26.59
N LYS A 55 -3.74 7.10 -25.45
CA LYS A 55 -3.02 6.95 -24.18
C LYS A 55 -3.06 5.51 -23.67
N ILE A 56 -4.23 4.86 -23.73
CA ILE A 56 -4.35 3.45 -23.34
C ILE A 56 -3.46 2.59 -24.22
N ALA A 57 -3.52 2.76 -25.55
CA ALA A 57 -2.70 1.99 -26.50
C ALA A 57 -1.20 2.18 -26.23
N TYR A 58 -0.76 3.41 -25.97
CA TYR A 58 0.63 3.68 -25.59
C TYR A 58 1.05 2.95 -24.30
N CYS A 59 0.22 2.97 -23.27
CA CYS A 59 0.52 2.24 -22.04
C CYS A 59 0.61 0.73 -22.27
N GLU A 60 -0.29 0.16 -23.10
CA GLU A 60 -0.25 -1.24 -23.49
C GLU A 60 1.07 -1.60 -24.17
N GLU A 61 1.55 -0.77 -25.10
CA GLU A 61 2.84 -0.96 -25.76
C GLU A 61 4.02 -0.91 -24.78
N VAL A 62 4.02 0.03 -23.84
CA VAL A 62 5.09 0.17 -22.84
C VAL A 62 5.13 -1.06 -21.93
N TYR A 63 4.00 -1.50 -21.39
CA TYR A 63 3.95 -2.65 -20.50
C TYR A 63 4.24 -3.96 -21.25
N ALA A 64 3.83 -4.07 -22.52
CA ALA A 64 4.20 -5.21 -23.38
C ALA A 64 5.73 -5.32 -23.55
N LYS A 65 6.45 -4.20 -23.70
CA LYS A 65 7.92 -4.19 -23.76
C LYS A 65 8.56 -4.63 -22.43
N TRP A 66 7.88 -4.42 -21.30
CA TRP A 66 8.31 -4.92 -20.00
C TRP A 66 7.91 -6.40 -19.77
N GLY A 67 7.20 -7.00 -20.74
CA GLY A 67 6.74 -8.39 -20.65
C GLY A 67 5.64 -8.60 -19.62
N THR A 68 4.78 -7.59 -19.39
CA THR A 68 3.83 -7.58 -18.28
C THR A 68 2.47 -7.04 -18.73
N PRO A 69 1.37 -7.45 -18.09
CA PRO A 69 0.07 -6.86 -18.36
C PRO A 69 0.02 -5.39 -17.92
N THR A 70 -0.74 -4.58 -18.64
CA THR A 70 -1.04 -3.21 -18.24
C THR A 70 -2.12 -3.21 -17.16
N ILE A 71 -1.86 -2.51 -16.07
CA ILE A 71 -2.80 -2.34 -14.97
C ILE A 71 -3.09 -0.85 -14.83
N PHE A 72 -4.36 -0.47 -14.84
CA PHE A 72 -4.80 0.90 -14.57
C PHE A 72 -5.36 0.99 -13.15
N LYS A 73 -4.88 1.92 -12.37
CA LYS A 73 -5.47 2.27 -11.09
C LYS A 73 -6.61 3.27 -11.31
N ILE A 74 -7.80 2.86 -10.95
CA ILE A 74 -9.01 3.70 -11.02
C ILE A 74 -9.30 4.26 -9.64
N ASN A 75 -9.58 5.55 -9.57
CA ASN A 75 -10.01 6.21 -8.34
C ASN A 75 -11.24 7.10 -8.60
N PRO A 76 -11.97 7.52 -7.56
CA PRO A 76 -13.21 8.29 -7.70
C PRO A 76 -13.06 9.71 -8.30
N LEU A 77 -11.84 10.19 -8.56
CA LEU A 77 -11.60 11.48 -9.21
C LEU A 77 -11.56 11.38 -10.73
N MET A 78 -11.46 10.15 -11.25
CA MET A 78 -11.40 9.91 -12.69
C MET A 78 -12.80 9.99 -13.31
N ASP A 79 -12.86 10.29 -14.60
CA ASP A 79 -14.09 10.25 -15.36
C ASP A 79 -14.70 8.85 -15.36
N SER A 80 -15.99 8.75 -15.05
CA SER A 80 -16.70 7.45 -14.97
C SER A 80 -16.70 6.67 -16.29
N SER A 81 -16.53 7.35 -17.44
CA SER A 81 -16.42 6.72 -18.75
C SER A 81 -15.10 5.97 -18.95
N PHE A 82 -14.09 6.22 -18.10
CA PHE A 82 -12.78 5.60 -18.23
C PHE A 82 -12.86 4.08 -17.97
N ASP A 83 -13.50 3.70 -16.88
CA ASP A 83 -13.70 2.29 -16.51
C ASP A 83 -14.47 1.54 -17.60
N GLN A 84 -15.54 2.15 -18.14
CA GLN A 84 -16.29 1.58 -19.25
C GLN A 84 -15.41 1.35 -20.49
N LYS A 85 -14.56 2.33 -20.86
CA LYS A 85 -13.65 2.19 -22.01
C LYS A 85 -12.59 1.11 -21.81
N LEU A 86 -12.15 0.89 -20.59
CA LEU A 86 -11.27 -0.25 -20.27
C LEU A 86 -12.02 -1.58 -20.43
N MET A 87 -13.25 -1.70 -19.95
CA MET A 87 -14.07 -2.91 -20.12
C MET A 87 -14.32 -3.22 -21.61
N GLU A 88 -14.61 -2.20 -22.44
CA GLU A 88 -14.78 -2.35 -23.89
C GLU A 88 -13.50 -2.87 -24.57
N ARG A 89 -12.31 -2.67 -23.98
CA ARG A 89 -11.02 -3.19 -24.44
C ARG A 89 -10.65 -4.56 -23.85
N GLY A 90 -11.55 -5.18 -23.09
CA GLY A 90 -11.33 -6.49 -22.48
C GLY A 90 -10.64 -6.47 -21.11
N TYR A 91 -10.48 -5.31 -20.50
CA TYR A 91 -10.04 -5.24 -19.11
C TYR A 91 -11.14 -5.72 -18.17
N HIS A 92 -10.73 -6.25 -17.04
CA HIS A 92 -11.63 -6.63 -15.96
C HIS A 92 -11.17 -6.00 -14.64
N THR A 93 -12.12 -5.69 -13.78
CA THR A 93 -11.84 -5.14 -12.46
C THR A 93 -11.16 -6.19 -11.59
N ALA A 94 -10.04 -5.81 -10.97
CA ALA A 94 -9.32 -6.63 -10.01
C ALA A 94 -8.98 -5.80 -8.77
N HIS A 95 -8.91 -6.43 -7.61
CA HIS A 95 -8.42 -5.81 -6.37
C HIS A 95 -9.14 -4.51 -5.99
N ILE A 96 -10.48 -4.56 -5.92
CA ILE A 96 -11.24 -3.45 -5.33
C ILE A 96 -10.68 -3.17 -3.95
N THR A 97 -10.29 -1.91 -3.72
CA THR A 97 -9.60 -1.51 -2.49
C THR A 97 -10.41 -0.40 -1.82
N GLU A 98 -10.76 -0.61 -0.56
CA GLU A 98 -11.33 0.44 0.27
C GLU A 98 -10.22 1.23 0.97
N VAL A 99 -10.42 2.53 1.07
CA VAL A 99 -9.56 3.42 1.83
C VAL A 99 -10.28 3.81 3.11
N MET A 100 -9.80 3.31 4.23
CA MET A 100 -10.28 3.66 5.56
C MET A 100 -9.48 4.85 6.08
N THR A 101 -10.14 5.80 6.72
CA THR A 101 -9.49 6.96 7.35
C THR A 101 -9.89 7.08 8.81
N LEU A 102 -8.98 7.60 9.63
CA LEU A 102 -9.16 7.81 11.06
C LEU A 102 -8.69 9.21 11.44
N ASP A 103 -9.57 9.97 12.08
CA ASP A 103 -9.25 11.25 12.71
C ASP A 103 -8.47 10.97 14.01
N LEU A 104 -7.20 11.26 14.03
CA LEU A 104 -6.31 10.99 15.16
C LEU A 104 -6.45 12.02 16.29
N GLU A 105 -6.95 13.21 16.03
CA GLU A 105 -7.24 14.20 17.07
C GLU A 105 -8.36 13.72 18.02
N LYS A 106 -9.28 12.88 17.48
CA LYS A 106 -10.35 12.24 18.26
C LYS A 106 -10.00 10.85 18.76
N TYR A 107 -8.89 10.30 18.28
CA TYR A 107 -8.46 8.96 18.66
C TYR A 107 -7.91 8.97 20.10
N LYS A 108 -8.49 8.10 20.94
CA LYS A 108 -7.96 7.89 22.29
C LYS A 108 -6.80 6.91 22.22
N ILE A 109 -5.60 7.38 22.59
CA ILE A 109 -4.43 6.51 22.70
C ILE A 109 -4.75 5.31 23.58
N GLN A 110 -4.54 4.12 23.06
CA GLN A 110 -4.82 2.86 23.73
C GLN A 110 -3.56 2.01 23.78
N LYS A 111 -3.33 1.37 24.93
CA LYS A 111 -2.23 0.42 25.04
C LYS A 111 -2.46 -0.75 24.06
N PRO A 112 -1.44 -1.14 23.27
CA PRO A 112 -1.56 -2.30 22.40
C PRO A 112 -1.74 -3.58 23.24
N PRO A 113 -2.61 -4.52 22.83
CA PRO A 113 -2.84 -5.79 23.55
C PRO A 113 -1.59 -6.66 23.69
N ARG A 114 -0.65 -6.56 22.74
CA ARG A 114 0.62 -7.29 22.73
C ARG A 114 1.78 -6.31 22.58
N PRO A 115 2.96 -6.60 23.16
CA PRO A 115 4.16 -5.79 22.96
C PRO A 115 4.56 -5.76 21.49
N VAL A 116 4.87 -4.56 20.98
CA VAL A 116 5.34 -4.33 19.63
C VAL A 116 6.67 -3.59 19.70
N PHE A 117 7.65 -4.10 18.99
CA PHE A 117 8.94 -3.41 18.81
C PHE A 117 8.82 -2.47 17.61
N LEU A 118 9.19 -1.19 17.81
CA LEU A 118 9.19 -0.17 16.76
C LEU A 118 10.64 0.23 16.42
N SER A 119 10.91 0.46 15.14
CA SER A 119 12.19 0.96 14.63
C SER A 119 11.94 2.01 13.54
N ARG A 120 12.83 2.97 13.40
CA ARG A 120 12.84 3.95 12.30
C ARG A 120 13.60 3.46 11.08
N GLU A 121 14.42 2.48 11.24
CA GLU A 121 15.22 1.91 10.18
C GLU A 121 14.77 0.48 9.86
N ILE A 122 14.80 0.17 8.57
CA ILE A 122 14.52 -1.18 8.11
C ILE A 122 15.70 -2.10 8.47
N SER A 123 15.42 -3.19 9.18
CA SER A 123 16.42 -4.20 9.51
C SER A 123 16.34 -5.41 8.58
N PRO A 124 17.45 -6.16 8.42
CA PRO A 124 17.42 -7.46 7.73
C PRO A 124 16.42 -8.44 8.35
N ASP A 125 16.27 -8.42 9.67
CA ASP A 125 15.35 -9.31 10.39
C ASP A 125 13.89 -8.96 10.06
N TRP A 126 13.53 -7.66 10.00
CA TRP A 126 12.20 -7.23 9.61
C TRP A 126 11.88 -7.69 8.18
N LEU A 127 12.82 -7.51 7.23
CA LEU A 127 12.66 -7.95 5.85
C LEU A 127 12.48 -9.46 5.73
N ASN A 128 13.30 -10.24 6.43
CA ASN A 128 13.19 -11.70 6.45
C ASN A 128 11.85 -12.14 7.07
N GLY A 129 11.43 -11.49 8.16
CA GLY A 129 10.13 -11.70 8.78
C GLY A 129 8.99 -11.42 7.81
N LEU A 130 8.98 -10.25 7.15
CA LEU A 130 8.00 -9.90 6.14
C LEU A 130 7.94 -10.94 5.02
N PHE A 131 9.08 -11.38 4.48
CA PHE A 131 9.14 -12.36 3.41
C PHE A 131 8.58 -13.72 3.85
N SER A 132 8.93 -14.14 5.06
CA SER A 132 8.41 -15.37 5.65
C SER A 132 6.87 -15.32 5.82
N LEU A 133 6.35 -14.23 6.37
CA LEU A 133 4.93 -14.04 6.63
C LEU A 133 4.10 -13.88 5.35
N LYS A 134 4.68 -13.24 4.33
CA LYS A 134 3.99 -13.06 3.04
C LYS A 134 3.92 -14.35 2.22
N GLY A 135 4.91 -15.22 2.29
CA GLY A 135 4.94 -16.55 1.64
C GLY A 135 5.06 -16.54 0.09
N THR A 136 4.75 -15.44 -0.58
CA THR A 136 4.67 -15.32 -2.05
C THR A 136 5.87 -14.61 -2.68
N VAL A 137 7.02 -14.63 -2.02
CA VAL A 137 8.20 -13.84 -2.42
C VAL A 137 9.19 -14.73 -3.17
N ASN A 138 9.45 -14.39 -4.44
CA ASN A 138 10.42 -15.06 -5.28
C ASN A 138 11.84 -14.44 -5.10
N GLU A 139 12.85 -15.04 -5.77
CA GLU A 139 14.24 -14.58 -5.67
C GLU A 139 14.47 -13.15 -6.19
N ILE A 140 13.76 -12.74 -7.25
CA ILE A 140 13.83 -11.38 -7.78
C ILE A 140 13.32 -10.42 -6.72
N HIS A 141 12.16 -10.72 -6.13
CA HIS A 141 11.58 -9.89 -5.08
C HIS A 141 12.52 -9.77 -3.87
N ARG A 142 13.19 -10.85 -3.45
CA ARG A 142 14.17 -10.79 -2.36
C ARG A 142 15.33 -9.84 -2.64
N LYS A 143 15.73 -9.70 -3.89
CA LYS A 143 16.79 -8.76 -4.30
C LYS A 143 16.34 -7.32 -4.35
N ILE A 144 15.15 -7.07 -4.92
CA ILE A 144 14.68 -5.70 -5.21
C ILE A 144 13.92 -5.03 -4.06
N VAL A 145 13.13 -5.80 -3.29
CA VAL A 145 12.25 -5.23 -2.25
C VAL A 145 13.01 -4.46 -1.17
N PRO A 146 14.21 -4.90 -0.70
CA PRO A 146 14.98 -4.10 0.24
C PRO A 146 15.30 -2.69 -0.25
N SER A 147 15.59 -2.52 -1.55
CA SER A 147 15.86 -1.20 -2.14
C SER A 147 14.59 -0.34 -2.23
N MET A 148 13.43 -0.95 -2.50
CA MET A 148 12.15 -0.23 -2.51
C MET A 148 11.82 0.37 -1.14
N TYR A 149 11.93 -0.42 -0.08
CA TYR A 149 11.66 0.07 1.28
C TYR A 149 12.66 1.14 1.72
N ARG A 150 13.96 1.01 1.35
CA ARG A 150 14.98 2.03 1.64
C ARG A 150 14.81 3.31 0.81
N ALA A 151 14.15 3.22 -0.32
CA ALA A 151 13.88 4.36 -1.20
C ALA A 151 12.63 5.14 -0.82
N ILE A 152 11.89 4.75 0.22
CA ILE A 152 10.75 5.51 0.72
C ILE A 152 11.25 6.89 1.18
N PRO A 153 10.80 8.01 0.55
CA PRO A 153 11.34 9.33 0.81
C PRO A 153 10.70 10.02 2.03
N LYS A 154 10.16 9.24 2.95
CA LYS A 154 9.35 9.69 4.08
C LYS A 154 9.78 8.97 5.35
N ASP A 155 9.46 9.54 6.51
CA ASP A 155 9.72 8.91 7.80
C ASP A 155 8.89 7.64 7.96
N THR A 156 9.55 6.60 8.47
CA THR A 156 8.98 5.24 8.56
C THR A 156 8.97 4.72 9.99
N ILE A 157 7.96 3.93 10.30
CA ILE A 157 7.81 3.21 11.56
C ILE A 157 7.68 1.73 11.23
N PHE A 158 8.76 0.98 11.36
CA PHE A 158 8.75 -0.48 11.20
C PHE A 158 8.31 -1.13 12.50
N ALA A 159 7.21 -1.90 12.46
CA ALA A 159 6.68 -2.61 13.60
C ALA A 159 6.94 -4.11 13.50
N SER A 160 7.32 -4.74 14.61
CA SER A 160 7.57 -6.18 14.72
C SER A 160 6.98 -6.74 16.01
N ILE A 161 6.42 -7.93 15.94
CA ILE A 161 6.09 -8.76 17.10
C ILE A 161 6.93 -10.03 17.01
N TYR A 162 7.57 -10.39 18.13
CA TYR A 162 8.44 -11.56 18.23
C TYR A 162 7.82 -12.63 19.11
N ASP A 163 8.07 -13.88 18.75
CA ASP A 163 7.89 -15.04 19.62
C ASP A 163 9.08 -15.98 19.44
N GLY A 164 9.75 -16.35 20.56
CA GLY A 164 10.95 -17.20 20.54
C GLY A 164 12.08 -16.72 19.61
N GLY A 165 12.24 -15.40 19.44
CA GLY A 165 13.22 -14.80 18.52
C GLY A 165 12.78 -14.76 17.05
N ARG A 166 11.62 -15.31 16.70
CA ARG A 166 11.04 -15.27 15.35
C ARG A 166 10.06 -14.10 15.25
N ILE A 167 10.05 -13.39 14.12
CA ILE A 167 9.01 -12.41 13.82
C ILE A 167 7.73 -13.15 13.41
N ILE A 168 6.66 -12.90 14.18
CA ILE A 168 5.31 -13.45 13.97
C ILE A 168 4.30 -12.40 13.49
N GLY A 169 4.71 -11.14 13.49
CA GLY A 169 3.90 -10.04 12.97
C GLY A 169 4.76 -8.88 12.50
N THR A 170 4.40 -8.28 11.39
CA THR A 170 5.03 -7.07 10.84
C THR A 170 4.01 -6.00 10.52
N GLY A 171 4.45 -4.76 10.50
CA GLY A 171 3.70 -3.61 10.00
C GLY A 171 4.64 -2.47 9.62
N LEU A 172 4.14 -1.52 8.85
CA LEU A 172 4.87 -0.33 8.43
C LEU A 172 3.95 0.88 8.52
N GLY A 173 4.33 1.88 9.28
CA GLY A 173 3.78 3.23 9.24
C GLY A 173 4.63 4.13 8.36
N ILE A 174 4.02 4.98 7.56
CA ILE A 174 4.71 5.98 6.75
C ILE A 174 4.07 7.33 7.05
N LEU A 175 4.89 8.25 7.55
CA LEU A 175 4.50 9.60 7.89
C LEU A 175 4.75 10.52 6.69
N ASP A 176 3.72 11.18 6.22
CA ASP A 176 3.82 12.19 5.17
C ASP A 176 2.83 13.31 5.44
N ARG A 177 3.31 14.54 5.57
CA ARG A 177 2.52 15.69 6.03
C ARG A 177 1.98 15.40 7.44
N ASP A 178 0.71 15.62 7.66
CA ASP A 178 -0.05 15.34 8.89
C ASP A 178 -0.70 13.95 8.91
N TYR A 179 -0.31 13.06 7.97
CA TYR A 179 -0.89 11.72 7.82
C TYR A 179 0.08 10.61 8.22
N VAL A 180 -0.49 9.51 8.73
CA VAL A 180 0.19 8.21 8.78
C VAL A 180 -0.56 7.19 7.94
N GLY A 181 0.10 6.62 6.94
CA GLY A 181 -0.38 5.47 6.19
C GLY A 181 0.11 4.16 6.80
N ILE A 182 -0.78 3.18 6.97
CA ILE A 182 -0.43 1.87 7.52
C ILE A 182 -0.36 0.84 6.42
N TYR A 183 0.76 0.10 6.38
CA TYR A 183 1.09 -0.86 5.32
C TYR A 183 1.75 -2.12 5.86
N ALA A 184 1.94 -3.11 4.99
CA ALA A 184 2.71 -4.33 5.25
C ALA A 184 2.33 -5.06 6.55
N ILE A 185 1.03 -5.00 6.93
CA ILE A 185 0.53 -5.76 8.07
C ILE A 185 0.43 -7.22 7.66
N HIS A 186 1.26 -8.03 8.29
CA HIS A 186 1.22 -9.49 8.14
C HIS A 186 1.33 -10.13 9.51
N VAL A 187 0.53 -11.16 9.74
CA VAL A 187 0.55 -11.97 10.97
C VAL A 187 0.64 -13.44 10.58
N ALA A 188 1.52 -14.17 11.23
CA ALA A 188 1.66 -15.60 11.04
C ALA A 188 0.32 -16.30 11.28
N GLU A 189 -0.01 -17.28 10.44
CA GLU A 189 -1.34 -17.88 10.39
C GLU A 189 -1.77 -18.46 11.74
N GLU A 190 -0.85 -19.13 12.42
CA GLU A 190 -1.06 -19.75 13.73
C GLU A 190 -1.27 -18.73 14.87
N TYR A 191 -0.96 -17.44 14.64
CA TYR A 191 -1.14 -16.34 15.59
C TYR A 191 -2.28 -15.38 15.23
N ARG A 192 -3.04 -15.66 14.17
CA ARG A 192 -4.21 -14.86 13.79
C ARG A 192 -5.28 -14.92 14.89
N ARG A 193 -6.17 -13.93 14.90
CA ARG A 193 -7.25 -13.77 15.90
C ARG A 193 -6.77 -13.65 17.36
N GLN A 194 -5.50 -13.26 17.57
CA GLN A 194 -4.89 -13.01 18.87
C GLN A 194 -4.54 -11.52 19.06
N HIS A 195 -5.19 -10.61 18.32
CA HIS A 195 -5.01 -9.16 18.39
C HIS A 195 -3.60 -8.64 18.00
N LEU A 196 -2.82 -9.43 17.25
CA LEU A 196 -1.49 -8.99 16.82
C LEU A 196 -1.58 -7.84 15.80
N GLY A 197 -2.46 -7.96 14.80
CA GLY A 197 -2.69 -6.88 13.82
C GLY A 197 -3.17 -5.59 14.48
N GLU A 198 -4.09 -5.69 15.43
CA GLU A 198 -4.55 -4.56 16.24
C GLU A 198 -3.40 -3.93 17.04
N SER A 199 -2.55 -4.74 17.64
CA SER A 199 -1.40 -4.26 18.42
C SER A 199 -0.42 -3.49 17.54
N ILE A 200 -0.15 -3.99 16.33
CA ILE A 200 0.70 -3.32 15.34
C ILE A 200 0.09 -1.97 14.93
N CYS A 201 -1.19 -1.94 14.55
CA CYS A 201 -1.86 -0.70 14.16
C CYS A 201 -1.85 0.32 15.30
N ARG A 202 -2.22 -0.06 16.52
CA ARG A 202 -2.22 0.84 17.68
C ARG A 202 -0.83 1.40 17.97
N SER A 203 0.20 0.56 17.91
CA SER A 203 1.57 1.01 18.16
C SER A 203 2.08 2.00 17.13
N ILE A 204 1.77 1.77 15.83
CA ILE A 204 2.11 2.69 14.76
C ILE A 204 1.34 4.01 14.92
N LEU A 205 0.03 3.96 15.18
CA LEU A 205 -0.79 5.16 15.36
C LEU A 205 -0.33 5.98 16.57
N ASN A 206 -0.08 5.35 17.72
CA ASN A 206 0.40 6.05 18.91
C ASN A 206 1.73 6.75 18.63
N SER A 207 2.69 6.05 18.00
CA SER A 207 3.98 6.64 17.63
C SER A 207 3.84 7.80 16.63
N ALA A 208 2.92 7.68 15.67
CA ALA A 208 2.65 8.73 14.70
C ALA A 208 2.01 9.98 15.33
N ILE A 209 1.12 9.80 16.31
CA ILE A 209 0.53 10.90 17.07
C ILE A 209 1.61 11.66 17.85
N ASP A 210 2.55 10.95 18.48
CA ASP A 210 3.68 11.55 19.18
C ASP A 210 4.57 12.42 18.25
N GLU A 211 4.51 12.15 16.94
CA GLU A 211 5.20 12.90 15.89
C GLU A 211 4.34 13.93 15.17
N GLY A 212 3.11 14.14 15.65
CA GLY A 212 2.22 15.18 15.17
C GLY A 212 1.28 14.77 14.03
N ALA A 213 1.13 13.48 13.73
CA ALA A 213 0.11 13.04 12.78
C ALA A 213 -1.29 13.28 13.33
N THR A 214 -2.16 13.87 12.51
CA THR A 214 -3.57 14.17 12.84
C THR A 214 -4.56 13.27 12.12
N GLU A 215 -4.11 12.58 11.09
CA GLU A 215 -4.92 11.69 10.26
C GLU A 215 -4.20 10.35 10.01
N GLY A 216 -4.95 9.26 10.13
CA GLY A 216 -4.50 7.93 9.75
C GLY A 216 -5.24 7.39 8.54
N TYR A 217 -4.60 6.56 7.72
CA TYR A 217 -5.29 5.84 6.66
C TYR A 217 -4.73 4.43 6.44
N LEU A 218 -5.59 3.56 5.91
CA LEU A 218 -5.29 2.18 5.58
C LEU A 218 -6.00 1.80 4.27
N GLN A 219 -5.32 1.09 3.40
CA GLN A 219 -5.88 0.56 2.15
C GLN A 219 -6.11 -0.95 2.29
N VAL A 220 -7.36 -1.39 2.21
CA VAL A 220 -7.78 -2.77 2.39
C VAL A 220 -8.37 -3.33 1.11
N VAL A 221 -7.88 -4.48 0.66
CA VAL A 221 -8.49 -5.20 -0.47
C VAL A 221 -9.80 -5.84 -0.01
N CYS A 222 -10.91 -5.59 -0.74
CA CYS A 222 -12.26 -6.03 -0.36
C CYS A 222 -12.46 -7.56 -0.26
N LEU A 223 -11.48 -8.37 -0.62
CA LEU A 223 -11.52 -9.82 -0.39
C LEU A 223 -11.63 -10.20 1.10
N LEU A 224 -11.34 -9.28 2.02
CA LEU A 224 -11.56 -9.50 3.45
C LEU A 224 -13.05 -9.57 3.83
N TYR A 225 -13.94 -9.04 2.96
CA TYR A 225 -15.39 -9.06 3.16
C TYR A 225 -16.09 -10.31 2.61
N THR A 226 -15.38 -11.21 1.93
CA THR A 226 -15.92 -12.51 1.50
C THR A 226 -15.83 -13.58 2.59
N SER A 227 -15.24 -13.28 3.72
CA SER A 227 -15.25 -14.13 4.92
C SER A 227 -16.64 -14.05 5.59
N PRO A 228 -17.24 -15.17 6.03
CA PRO A 228 -18.59 -15.19 6.57
C PRO A 228 -18.76 -14.49 7.93
N SER A 229 -17.73 -13.80 8.43
CA SER A 229 -17.80 -13.02 9.67
C SER A 229 -17.10 -11.65 9.52
N PRO A 230 -17.82 -10.53 9.76
CA PRO A 230 -17.21 -9.21 9.88
C PRO A 230 -16.23 -9.08 11.07
N ARG A 231 -16.08 -10.13 11.89
CA ARG A 231 -15.20 -10.18 13.07
C ARG A 231 -13.81 -10.73 12.76
N ASP A 232 -13.56 -11.17 11.51
CA ASP A 232 -12.29 -11.76 11.10
C ASP A 232 -11.31 -10.74 10.50
N CYS A 233 -11.62 -9.45 10.59
CA CYS A 233 -10.74 -8.33 10.25
C CYS A 233 -9.90 -7.85 11.45
N SER A 234 -9.63 -8.73 12.40
CA SER A 234 -8.77 -8.42 13.55
C SER A 234 -7.54 -9.31 13.58
#